data_f07a63ed21c17b2cab815a4ac04d3161
#
_entry.id   f07a63ed21c17b2cab815a4ac04d3161
#
_cell.length_a   1.000
_cell.length_b   1.000
_cell.length_c   1.000
_cell.angle_alpha   90.00
_cell.angle_beta   90.00
_cell.angle_gamma   90.00
#
_symmetry.space_group_name_H-M   'P 1'
#
loop_
_entity.id
_entity.type
_entity.pdbx_description
1 polymer ?
#
loop_
_entity_poly.entity_id
_entity_poly.type
_entity_poly.pdbx_seq_one_letter_code
_entity_poly.pdbx_strand_id
1 'polypeptide(L)'
;MNGFVIKHHIRYKKHFLFYILSLFLYTLASHAALDDDIEIITEKVIDLEQETDIEQEINEVNNQKLNNHDFRPLINNHGSIGLINNKTARFAEESSWTASLYAGDPDTRLNLTLYPYNWLEATLFYANISSKPYPGYEFQDYKDKGFNMKIKLFDEGKFPAIAIGLDDFAGTGFYSSEYVVANKQFGKIDYHFGMGWGNINGKKLFKNPLGQIHDQFLNRPIFYEDEGGQFQPKRYFSDESVSFFGGLQYRLSEKIHLKAEYDPTITPGKVRYEKAKSNLNFGIEYNIRDNFNIGLSFERGNYASLKFSYSNKSSSIKKEYKSTDKKRNENEFTHLQKILALNAIGIKELTKGGLSAAGGSVNLEVSASEYFTLQDLESTINNAISDAGIKSEVVKSYKIGGLNAYSEDDNHEFTENEILRNGPIIRNSTSLNITPFLAARDGFIKLGLIANNNTDIIFSDNLMFHSNLKFSLIDNFDELLEPPVDTYPAQVRSDIKDYFQALGDQIVIGRAQLDYFKTISKNHHVMISGGLLEDMFAGYGFEYLWFNPKNSYAAGFELFDVYKRDADMLFSLQEYSNVTGHLNFYYRNYGVIPFDAKISYGEYLAGDIGGTLEVSRTFKNGA
;
A
#
# COMPACT_ATOMS: atom_id res chain seq x y z
N MET A 1 3.91 28.56 42.89
CA MET A 1 4.88 27.60 42.37
C MET A 1 4.35 26.87 41.11
N ASN A 2 3.84 27.56 40.13
CA ASN A 2 3.23 26.95 38.93
C ASN A 2 3.70 27.61 37.62
N GLY A 3 4.98 27.97 37.54
CA GLY A 3 5.52 28.67 36.36
C GLY A 3 6.67 27.97 35.63
N PHE A 4 7.13 26.80 36.10
CA PHE A 4 8.39 26.21 35.60
C PHE A 4 8.22 24.95 34.71
N VAL A 5 7.05 24.32 34.70
CA VAL A 5 6.85 23.05 33.97
C VAL A 5 6.54 23.25 32.48
N ILE A 6 5.96 24.37 32.09
CA ILE A 6 5.51 24.60 30.68
C ILE A 6 6.67 24.92 29.73
N LYS A 7 7.78 25.46 30.21
CA LYS A 7 8.93 25.83 29.35
C LYS A 7 9.81 24.64 28.92
N HIS A 8 9.80 23.53 29.64
CA HIS A 8 10.61 22.36 29.29
C HIS A 8 9.96 21.51 28.20
N HIS A 9 8.63 21.38 28.21
CA HIS A 9 7.90 20.55 27.23
C HIS A 9 7.96 21.08 25.79
N ILE A 10 8.01 22.39 25.61
CA ILE A 10 8.08 23.03 24.27
C ILE A 10 9.47 22.85 23.63
N ARG A 11 10.52 22.71 24.46
CA ARG A 11 11.90 22.57 23.94
C ARG A 11 12.18 21.16 23.39
N TYR A 12 11.62 20.12 23.99
CA TYR A 12 11.76 18.75 23.52
C TYR A 12 10.98 18.46 22.21
N LYS A 13 9.79 19.03 22.05
CA LYS A 13 8.99 18.86 20.80
C LYS A 13 9.70 19.41 19.56
N LYS A 14 10.46 20.50 19.68
CA LYS A 14 11.22 21.07 18.54
C LYS A 14 12.45 20.21 18.17
N HIS A 15 13.10 19.60 19.13
CA HIS A 15 14.27 18.75 18.89
C HIS A 15 13.87 17.40 18.32
N PHE A 16 12.75 16.81 18.76
CA PHE A 16 12.26 15.53 18.26
C PHE A 16 11.88 15.60 16.77
N LEU A 17 11.19 16.63 16.33
CA LEU A 17 10.86 16.82 14.92
C LEU A 17 12.14 16.99 14.06
N PHE A 18 13.16 17.65 14.61
CA PHE A 18 14.45 17.82 13.94
C PHE A 18 15.24 16.50 13.86
N TYR A 19 15.17 15.64 14.87
CA TYR A 19 15.79 14.31 14.86
C TYR A 19 15.11 13.35 13.89
N ILE A 20 13.78 13.34 13.81
CA ILE A 20 13.06 12.54 12.80
C ILE A 20 13.41 13.00 11.40
N LEU A 21 13.47 14.30 11.17
CA LEU A 21 13.85 14.88 9.89
C LEU A 21 15.30 14.52 9.50
N SER A 22 16.23 14.55 10.47
CA SER A 22 17.63 14.20 10.24
C SER A 22 17.82 12.68 10.01
N LEU A 23 17.06 11.83 10.71
CA LEU A 23 17.10 10.38 10.51
C LEU A 23 16.49 9.99 9.16
N PHE A 24 15.38 10.63 8.78
CA PHE A 24 14.75 10.45 7.47
C PHE A 24 15.67 10.90 6.32
N LEU A 25 16.40 12.00 6.51
CA LEU A 25 17.42 12.48 5.58
C LEU A 25 18.66 11.58 5.53
N TYR A 26 19.03 10.96 6.66
CA TYR A 26 20.17 10.03 6.72
C TYR A 26 19.87 8.69 6.02
N THR A 27 18.67 8.15 6.18
CA THR A 27 18.25 6.92 5.45
C THR A 27 18.14 7.16 3.95
N LEU A 28 17.76 8.37 3.53
CA LEU A 28 17.79 8.78 2.12
C LEU A 28 19.23 8.93 1.58
N ALA A 29 20.15 9.38 2.41
CA ALA A 29 21.56 9.54 2.03
C ALA A 29 22.30 8.20 1.92
N SER A 30 21.96 7.21 2.75
CA SER A 30 22.58 5.87 2.71
C SER A 30 22.17 5.02 1.50
N HIS A 31 20.97 5.25 0.94
CA HIS A 31 20.55 4.62 -0.31
C HIS A 31 21.16 5.30 -1.55
N ALA A 32 21.60 6.54 -1.43
CA ALA A 32 22.22 7.29 -2.52
C ALA A 32 23.71 6.95 -2.76
N ALA A 33 24.36 6.32 -1.78
CA ALA A 33 25.78 5.96 -1.89
C ALA A 33 26.02 4.62 -2.63
N LEU A 34 24.96 3.91 -3.04
CA LEU A 34 25.04 2.62 -3.75
C LEU A 34 24.86 2.71 -5.27
N ASP A 35 24.50 3.89 -5.81
CA ASP A 35 24.24 4.05 -7.26
C ASP A 35 25.38 4.73 -8.04
N ASP A 36 26.48 5.14 -7.39
CA ASP A 36 27.56 5.91 -8.06
C ASP A 36 28.66 5.07 -8.71
N ASP A 37 28.58 3.73 -8.72
CA ASP A 37 29.66 2.86 -9.24
C ASP A 37 29.41 2.21 -10.62
N ILE A 38 28.42 2.68 -11.42
CA ILE A 38 28.18 2.15 -12.79
C ILE A 38 28.18 3.29 -13.84
N GLU A 39 29.26 4.02 -13.94
CA GLU A 39 29.43 4.98 -15.04
C GLU A 39 30.89 5.14 -15.49
N ILE A 40 31.61 4.06 -15.64
CA ILE A 40 32.88 4.07 -16.40
C ILE A 40 33.04 2.70 -17.10
N ILE A 41 32.50 2.52 -18.29
CA ILE A 41 33.02 1.72 -19.40
C ILE A 41 32.07 1.84 -20.60
N THR A 42 32.15 2.90 -21.36
CA THR A 42 31.85 2.89 -22.80
C THR A 42 32.42 4.16 -23.47
N GLU A 43 33.73 4.24 -23.52
CA GLU A 43 34.41 5.10 -24.49
C GLU A 43 35.38 4.26 -25.29
N LYS A 44 35.00 3.99 -26.53
CA LYS A 44 35.82 4.09 -27.73
C LYS A 44 35.22 3.32 -28.90
N VAL A 45 35.14 4.04 -30.00
CA VAL A 45 34.91 3.61 -31.40
C VAL A 45 33.52 3.88 -31.93
N ILE A 46 33.28 5.08 -32.40
CA ILE A 46 32.33 5.35 -33.49
C ILE A 46 32.94 6.41 -34.42
N ASP A 47 32.97 6.11 -35.73
CA ASP A 47 33.48 6.95 -36.80
C ASP A 47 32.70 8.26 -36.96
N LEU A 48 33.42 9.34 -37.27
CA LEU A 48 32.95 10.73 -37.34
C LEU A 48 31.85 11.04 -38.39
N GLU A 49 31.49 10.12 -39.27
CA GLU A 49 30.42 10.33 -40.26
C GLU A 49 29.02 9.94 -39.74
N GLN A 50 28.90 9.24 -38.59
CA GLN A 50 27.62 8.94 -37.92
C GLN A 50 27.19 9.98 -36.87
N GLU A 51 28.05 10.89 -36.46
CA GLU A 51 27.74 11.90 -35.43
C GLU A 51 26.66 12.90 -35.89
N THR A 52 26.58 13.27 -37.15
CA THR A 52 25.60 14.25 -37.66
C THR A 52 24.18 13.69 -37.73
N ASP A 53 24.03 12.41 -38.06
CA ASP A 53 22.70 11.77 -38.11
C ASP A 53 22.19 11.46 -36.69
N ILE A 54 23.09 11.07 -35.78
CA ILE A 54 22.76 10.82 -34.38
C ILE A 54 22.44 12.13 -33.63
N GLU A 55 23.14 13.23 -33.90
CA GLU A 55 22.78 14.55 -33.34
C GLU A 55 21.43 15.05 -33.85
N GLN A 56 21.08 14.77 -35.10
CA GLN A 56 19.75 15.11 -35.61
C GLN A 56 18.67 14.21 -35.00
N GLU A 57 18.90 12.92 -34.87
CA GLU A 57 17.98 11.99 -34.21
C GLU A 57 17.84 12.29 -32.70
N ILE A 58 18.94 12.61 -32.00
CA ILE A 58 18.93 13.05 -30.60
C ILE A 58 18.20 14.39 -30.46
N ASN A 59 18.39 15.33 -31.40
CA ASN A 59 17.68 16.59 -31.39
C ASN A 59 16.20 16.42 -31.75
N GLU A 60 15.82 15.50 -32.63
CA GLU A 60 14.43 15.16 -32.90
C GLU A 60 13.79 14.43 -31.72
N VAL A 61 14.47 13.48 -31.08
CA VAL A 61 14.01 12.79 -29.86
C VAL A 61 13.96 13.76 -28.67
N ASN A 62 14.91 14.66 -28.52
CA ASN A 62 14.87 15.72 -27.52
C ASN A 62 13.80 16.75 -27.80
N ASN A 63 13.57 17.12 -29.08
CA ASN A 63 12.46 17.99 -29.47
C ASN A 63 11.10 17.29 -29.36
N GLN A 64 11.00 15.98 -29.59
CA GLN A 64 9.81 15.19 -29.28
C GLN A 64 9.59 15.04 -27.77
N LYS A 65 10.66 14.84 -26.97
CA LYS A 65 10.59 14.89 -25.50
C LYS A 65 10.27 16.30 -24.97
N LEU A 66 10.74 17.35 -25.63
CA LEU A 66 10.40 18.75 -25.28
C LEU A 66 8.96 19.12 -25.67
N ASN A 67 8.38 18.44 -26.65
CA ASN A 67 6.98 18.63 -27.06
C ASN A 67 5.99 17.72 -26.32
N ASN A 68 6.41 16.57 -25.79
CA ASN A 68 5.66 15.79 -24.82
C ASN A 68 5.93 16.35 -23.42
N HIS A 69 5.27 17.47 -23.10
CA HIS A 69 5.25 18.06 -21.78
C HIS A 69 4.41 17.17 -20.84
N ASP A 70 4.96 16.04 -20.42
CA ASP A 70 4.37 15.26 -19.34
C ASP A 70 4.33 16.11 -18.09
N PHE A 71 3.11 16.57 -17.77
CA PHE A 71 2.87 17.35 -16.57
C PHE A 71 3.03 16.43 -15.36
N ARG A 72 4.01 16.72 -14.51
CA ARG A 72 4.26 15.92 -13.31
C ARG A 72 3.11 16.09 -12.32
N PRO A 73 2.38 15.01 -11.98
CA PRO A 73 1.35 15.07 -10.96
C PRO A 73 1.99 15.35 -9.60
N LEU A 74 1.52 16.39 -8.91
CA LEU A 74 1.96 16.76 -7.57
C LEU A 74 0.81 16.63 -6.59
N ILE A 75 1.13 16.16 -5.38
CA ILE A 75 0.16 16.00 -4.29
C ILE A 75 -0.19 17.36 -3.69
N ASN A 76 -1.46 17.57 -3.37
CA ASN A 76 -1.96 18.68 -2.57
C ASN A 76 -1.83 18.41 -1.05
N ASN A 77 -2.26 19.35 -0.21
CA ASN A 77 -2.19 19.22 1.25
C ASN A 77 -3.12 18.13 1.81
N HIS A 78 -4.11 17.70 1.04
CA HIS A 78 -5.08 16.65 1.40
C HIS A 78 -4.71 15.26 0.85
N GLY A 79 -3.50 15.11 0.28
CA GLY A 79 -3.00 13.83 -0.22
C GLY A 79 -3.44 13.47 -1.64
N SER A 80 -4.37 14.19 -2.24
CA SER A 80 -4.82 13.98 -3.62
C SER A 80 -3.92 14.70 -4.62
N ILE A 81 -3.79 14.21 -5.86
CA ILE A 81 -3.12 15.01 -6.88
C ILE A 81 -3.90 16.31 -7.12
N GLY A 82 -3.17 17.43 -6.95
CA GLY A 82 -3.79 18.75 -6.94
C GLY A 82 -2.80 19.91 -6.83
N LEU A 83 -3.32 21.09 -6.52
CA LEU A 83 -2.50 22.28 -6.31
C LEU A 83 -2.06 22.42 -4.84
N ILE A 84 -2.69 23.31 -4.09
CA ILE A 84 -2.43 23.53 -2.66
C ILE A 84 -3.47 22.74 -1.87
N ASN A 85 -4.74 23.11 -2.00
CA ASN A 85 -5.89 22.41 -1.40
C ASN A 85 -6.82 21.81 -2.47
N ASN A 86 -6.92 22.47 -3.62
CA ASN A 86 -7.78 22.04 -4.72
C ASN A 86 -7.28 20.75 -5.37
N LYS A 87 -8.23 19.90 -5.77
CA LYS A 87 -8.00 18.68 -6.52
C LYS A 87 -7.99 18.97 -8.02
N THR A 88 -7.29 18.13 -8.76
CA THR A 88 -7.19 18.21 -10.21
C THR A 88 -7.65 16.91 -10.87
N ALA A 89 -7.90 16.92 -12.17
CA ALA A 89 -8.22 15.72 -12.94
C ALA A 89 -6.96 14.93 -13.38
N ARG A 90 -5.81 15.22 -12.75
CA ARG A 90 -4.56 14.50 -12.98
C ARG A 90 -4.46 13.26 -12.10
N PHE A 91 -3.77 12.24 -12.61
CA PHE A 91 -3.54 10.97 -11.92
C PHE A 91 -2.06 10.60 -12.02
N ALA A 92 -1.57 9.84 -11.05
CA ALA A 92 -0.27 9.18 -11.15
C ALA A 92 -0.39 7.85 -11.89
N GLU A 93 0.76 7.23 -12.13
CA GLU A 93 0.84 5.93 -12.76
C GLU A 93 0.21 4.84 -11.87
N GLU A 94 -0.39 3.86 -12.52
CA GLU A 94 -0.93 2.67 -11.87
C GLU A 94 0.14 1.95 -11.04
N SER A 95 -0.26 1.36 -9.90
CA SER A 95 0.59 0.70 -8.91
C SER A 95 1.57 1.61 -8.14
N SER A 96 1.52 2.93 -8.35
CA SER A 96 2.27 3.88 -7.54
C SER A 96 1.54 4.23 -6.24
N TRP A 97 2.27 4.81 -5.30
CA TRP A 97 1.71 5.35 -4.06
C TRP A 97 2.47 6.59 -3.62
N THR A 98 1.80 7.41 -2.83
CA THR A 98 2.41 8.62 -2.26
C THR A 98 2.06 8.73 -0.79
N ALA A 99 3.07 8.99 0.05
CA ALA A 99 2.88 9.40 1.44
C ALA A 99 3.18 10.89 1.57
N SER A 100 2.37 11.63 2.34
CA SER A 100 2.64 13.05 2.59
C SER A 100 2.33 13.45 4.02
N LEU A 101 3.14 14.38 4.53
CA LEU A 101 2.94 15.06 5.80
C LEU A 101 2.72 16.55 5.51
N TYR A 102 1.59 17.06 5.93
CA TYR A 102 1.22 18.47 5.84
C TYR A 102 1.17 19.06 7.24
N ALA A 103 1.79 20.21 7.42
CA ALA A 103 1.77 21.01 8.65
C ALA A 103 1.29 22.41 8.31
N GLY A 104 0.07 22.71 8.69
CA GLY A 104 -0.59 23.98 8.44
C GLY A 104 -1.54 24.36 9.56
N ASP A 105 -2.52 25.17 9.23
CA ASP A 105 -3.54 25.63 10.12
C ASP A 105 -4.91 25.55 9.42
N PRO A 106 -5.91 24.86 9.99
CA PRO A 106 -6.04 24.42 11.39
C PRO A 106 -5.50 23.02 11.67
N ASP A 107 -5.04 22.27 10.69
CA ASP A 107 -4.72 20.87 10.86
C ASP A 107 -3.28 20.51 10.43
N THR A 108 -2.81 19.44 11.04
CA THR A 108 -1.65 18.68 10.58
C THR A 108 -2.17 17.35 10.05
N ARG A 109 -1.68 16.91 8.87
CA ARG A 109 -2.18 15.71 8.21
C ARG A 109 -1.07 14.76 7.80
N LEU A 110 -1.34 13.49 7.98
CA LEU A 110 -0.64 12.39 7.34
C LEU A 110 -1.59 11.80 6.28
N ASN A 111 -1.11 11.68 5.04
CA ASN A 111 -1.89 11.09 3.96
C ASN A 111 -1.10 9.93 3.33
N LEU A 112 -1.82 8.88 2.96
CA LEU A 112 -1.34 7.79 2.13
C LEU A 112 -2.27 7.65 0.93
N THR A 113 -1.75 7.84 -0.27
CA THR A 113 -2.52 7.80 -1.51
C THR A 113 -2.03 6.67 -2.40
N LEU A 114 -2.95 5.88 -2.88
CA LEU A 114 -2.74 4.72 -3.73
C LEU A 114 -3.37 4.95 -5.10
N TYR A 115 -2.73 4.43 -6.14
CA TYR A 115 -3.24 4.45 -7.51
C TYR A 115 -3.43 3.01 -8.01
N PRO A 116 -4.48 2.31 -7.52
CA PRO A 116 -4.70 0.90 -7.87
C PRO A 116 -5.02 0.69 -9.35
N TYR A 117 -5.51 1.72 -10.02
CA TYR A 117 -5.76 1.77 -11.47
C TYR A 117 -5.38 3.16 -12.00
N ASN A 118 -5.07 3.25 -13.29
CA ASN A 118 -4.76 4.53 -13.95
C ASN A 118 -5.94 5.54 -13.95
N TRP A 119 -7.12 5.09 -13.55
CA TRP A 119 -8.35 5.90 -13.45
C TRP A 119 -8.86 6.05 -12.02
N LEU A 120 -8.24 5.42 -11.02
CA LEU A 120 -8.66 5.45 -9.61
C LEU A 120 -7.53 5.92 -8.70
N GLU A 121 -7.81 6.95 -7.91
CA GLU A 121 -7.00 7.43 -6.79
C GLU A 121 -7.78 7.22 -5.49
N ALA A 122 -7.14 6.62 -4.50
CA ALA A 122 -7.70 6.39 -3.17
C ALA A 122 -6.73 6.92 -2.11
N THR A 123 -7.20 7.81 -1.23
CA THR A 123 -6.40 8.41 -0.18
C THR A 123 -6.96 8.05 1.19
N LEU A 124 -6.11 7.52 2.06
CA LEU A 124 -6.33 7.45 3.50
C LEU A 124 -5.68 8.66 4.14
N PHE A 125 -6.39 9.39 4.98
CA PHE A 125 -5.82 10.49 5.75
C PHE A 125 -6.04 10.34 7.25
N TYR A 126 -5.11 10.92 8.01
CA TYR A 126 -5.20 11.11 9.44
C TYR A 126 -4.82 12.56 9.77
N ALA A 127 -5.75 13.28 10.40
CA ALA A 127 -5.64 14.70 10.68
C ALA A 127 -5.72 14.99 12.19
N ASN A 128 -4.88 15.91 12.66
CA ASN A 128 -4.98 16.51 13.99
C ASN A 128 -5.45 17.96 13.83
N ILE A 129 -6.63 18.25 14.36
CA ILE A 129 -7.26 19.57 14.28
C ILE A 129 -6.97 20.32 15.58
N SER A 130 -5.86 21.05 15.59
CA SER A 130 -5.31 21.70 16.79
C SER A 130 -6.20 22.78 17.45
N SER A 131 -7.30 23.13 16.82
CA SER A 131 -8.22 24.14 17.31
C SER A 131 -9.55 23.60 17.81
N LYS A 132 -9.77 22.32 17.61
CA LYS A 132 -11.00 21.68 18.06
C LYS A 132 -10.65 20.74 19.22
N PRO A 133 -11.07 21.05 20.47
CA PRO A 133 -10.90 20.13 21.59
C PRO A 133 -11.75 18.89 21.37
N TYR A 134 -11.25 17.74 21.82
CA TYR A 134 -12.03 16.51 21.82
C TYR A 134 -13.16 16.62 22.86
N PRO A 135 -14.40 16.21 22.56
CA PRO A 135 -15.50 16.28 23.50
C PRO A 135 -15.17 15.61 24.85
N GLY A 136 -15.31 16.34 25.96
CA GLY A 136 -14.99 15.84 27.31
C GLY A 136 -13.52 15.87 27.71
N TYR A 137 -12.60 16.29 26.82
CA TYR A 137 -11.15 16.36 27.08
C TYR A 137 -10.55 17.65 26.53
N GLU A 138 -10.53 18.71 27.34
CA GLU A 138 -10.09 20.06 26.92
C GLU A 138 -8.62 20.14 26.48
N PHE A 139 -7.79 19.19 26.90
CA PHE A 139 -6.34 19.16 26.59
C PHE A 139 -5.98 18.31 25.38
N GLN A 140 -6.95 17.65 24.77
CA GLN A 140 -6.75 16.80 23.61
C GLN A 140 -7.32 17.46 22.36
N ASP A 141 -6.47 17.64 21.32
CA ASP A 141 -6.93 18.05 20.01
C ASP A 141 -7.83 16.98 19.37
N TYR A 142 -8.80 17.44 18.59
CA TYR A 142 -9.65 16.53 17.81
C TYR A 142 -8.85 15.87 16.71
N LYS A 143 -8.94 14.55 16.62
CA LYS A 143 -8.27 13.74 15.61
C LYS A 143 -9.30 13.12 14.69
N ASP A 144 -9.07 13.20 13.41
CA ASP A 144 -9.94 12.68 12.39
C ASP A 144 -9.21 11.76 11.44
N LYS A 145 -9.91 10.77 10.91
CA LYS A 145 -9.44 9.85 9.89
C LYS A 145 -10.55 9.59 8.90
N GLY A 146 -10.18 9.51 7.64
CA GLY A 146 -11.16 9.29 6.59
C GLY A 146 -10.53 8.84 5.28
N PHE A 147 -11.38 8.69 4.29
CA PHE A 147 -11.03 8.19 2.98
C PHE A 147 -11.50 9.18 1.91
N ASN A 148 -10.63 9.45 0.94
CA ASN A 148 -10.99 10.17 -0.27
C ASN A 148 -10.87 9.24 -1.47
N MET A 149 -11.71 9.46 -2.46
CA MET A 149 -11.70 8.71 -3.71
C MET A 149 -11.85 9.67 -4.88
N LYS A 150 -11.04 9.48 -5.94
CA LYS A 150 -11.16 10.24 -7.18
C LYS A 150 -11.14 9.28 -8.36
N ILE A 151 -12.05 9.48 -9.30
CA ILE A 151 -12.26 8.65 -10.48
C ILE A 151 -12.06 9.52 -11.72
N LYS A 152 -11.20 9.07 -12.65
CA LYS A 152 -11.03 9.67 -13.97
C LYS A 152 -12.19 9.28 -14.86
N LEU A 153 -12.84 10.27 -15.43
CA LEU A 153 -13.91 10.06 -16.41
C LEU A 153 -13.39 10.14 -17.84
N PHE A 154 -12.51 11.13 -18.11
CA PHE A 154 -11.94 11.35 -19.44
C PHE A 154 -10.48 11.78 -19.32
N ASP A 155 -9.65 11.25 -20.21
CA ASP A 155 -8.27 11.72 -20.38
C ASP A 155 -8.22 13.04 -21.15
N GLU A 156 -7.15 13.81 -20.95
CA GLU A 156 -6.90 15.00 -21.76
C GLU A 156 -6.57 14.63 -23.19
N GLY A 157 -7.27 15.25 -24.12
CA GLY A 157 -7.01 15.19 -25.54
C GLY A 157 -7.36 16.53 -26.16
N LYS A 158 -8.23 16.54 -27.16
CA LYS A 158 -8.82 17.78 -27.70
C LYS A 158 -9.63 18.51 -26.62
N PHE A 159 -10.34 17.76 -25.78
CA PHE A 159 -11.08 18.25 -24.61
C PHE A 159 -10.24 18.14 -23.32
N PRO A 160 -10.61 18.87 -22.26
CA PRO A 160 -9.96 18.73 -20.95
C PRO A 160 -10.10 17.31 -20.38
N ALA A 161 -9.12 16.90 -19.54
CA ALA A 161 -9.31 15.77 -18.63
C ALA A 161 -10.44 16.09 -17.65
N ILE A 162 -11.26 15.10 -17.29
CA ILE A 162 -12.35 15.26 -16.32
C ILE A 162 -12.26 14.17 -15.26
N ALA A 163 -12.40 14.56 -14.00
CA ALA A 163 -12.49 13.65 -12.86
C ALA A 163 -13.64 14.04 -11.94
N ILE A 164 -14.14 13.05 -11.21
CA ILE A 164 -15.10 13.17 -10.14
C ILE A 164 -14.50 12.63 -8.86
N GLY A 165 -14.79 13.24 -7.71
CA GLY A 165 -14.27 12.75 -6.44
C GLY A 165 -15.19 12.95 -5.27
N LEU A 166 -14.91 12.16 -4.23
CA LEU A 166 -15.56 12.14 -2.93
C LEU A 166 -14.48 12.28 -1.86
N ASP A 167 -14.56 13.32 -1.05
CA ASP A 167 -13.69 13.51 0.10
C ASP A 167 -14.41 13.08 1.38
N ASP A 168 -13.70 12.36 2.26
CA ASP A 168 -14.21 11.89 3.56
C ASP A 168 -15.57 11.20 3.42
N PHE A 169 -15.68 10.31 2.45
CA PHE A 169 -16.95 9.72 2.05
C PHE A 169 -17.42 8.58 2.97
N ALA A 170 -16.51 7.97 3.73
CA ALA A 170 -16.77 6.87 4.66
C ALA A 170 -16.09 7.10 6.03
N GLY A 171 -15.70 8.34 6.33
CA GLY A 171 -15.14 8.77 7.59
C GLY A 171 -16.17 9.44 8.50
N THR A 172 -15.71 10.37 9.34
CA THR A 172 -16.56 11.16 10.23
C THR A 172 -17.41 12.20 9.48
N GLY A 173 -17.05 12.48 8.22
CA GLY A 173 -17.69 13.50 7.40
C GLY A 173 -17.27 14.94 7.70
N PHE A 174 -16.28 15.16 8.57
CA PHE A 174 -15.75 16.50 8.87
C PHE A 174 -15.25 17.24 7.64
N TYR A 175 -14.61 16.52 6.72
CA TYR A 175 -14.06 17.05 5.48
C TYR A 175 -14.91 16.68 4.26
N SER A 176 -16.13 16.20 4.50
CA SER A 176 -17.00 15.68 3.44
C SER A 176 -17.26 16.70 2.34
N SER A 177 -16.87 16.33 1.14
CA SER A 177 -17.08 17.10 -0.09
C SER A 177 -17.19 16.19 -1.28
N GLU A 178 -17.91 16.64 -2.29
CA GLU A 178 -17.94 16.02 -3.60
C GLU A 178 -17.56 17.07 -4.64
N TYR A 179 -16.96 16.64 -5.74
CA TYR A 179 -16.54 17.56 -6.79
C TYR A 179 -16.48 16.92 -8.16
N VAL A 180 -16.61 17.78 -9.17
CA VAL A 180 -16.25 17.49 -10.56
C VAL A 180 -15.20 18.52 -10.96
N VAL A 181 -14.12 18.07 -11.57
CA VAL A 181 -13.02 18.94 -11.96
C VAL A 181 -12.54 18.63 -13.37
N ALA A 182 -12.21 19.67 -14.11
CA ALA A 182 -11.63 19.61 -15.45
C ALA A 182 -10.23 20.23 -15.45
N ASN A 183 -9.29 19.62 -16.19
CA ASN A 183 -7.93 20.11 -16.37
C ASN A 183 -7.56 20.22 -17.84
N LYS A 184 -6.83 21.29 -18.15
CA LYS A 184 -6.24 21.49 -19.47
C LYS A 184 -4.86 22.08 -19.38
N GLN A 185 -3.87 21.47 -20.02
CA GLN A 185 -2.51 21.96 -20.10
C GLN A 185 -2.31 22.83 -21.35
N PHE A 186 -1.66 23.96 -21.18
CA PHE A 186 -1.16 24.83 -22.25
C PHE A 186 0.30 25.16 -22.01
N GLY A 187 1.19 24.51 -22.75
CA GLY A 187 2.63 24.67 -22.56
C GLY A 187 3.07 24.32 -21.12
N LYS A 188 3.66 25.31 -20.41
CA LYS A 188 4.16 25.14 -19.03
C LYS A 188 3.08 25.37 -17.94
N ILE A 189 1.84 25.64 -18.33
CA ILE A 189 0.76 25.94 -17.39
C ILE A 189 -0.30 24.84 -17.48
N ASP A 190 -0.70 24.29 -16.35
CA ASP A 190 -1.85 23.42 -16.21
C ASP A 190 -2.96 24.15 -15.45
N TYR A 191 -4.08 24.35 -16.11
CA TYR A 191 -5.27 25.00 -15.55
C TYR A 191 -6.26 23.95 -15.09
N HIS A 192 -6.90 24.21 -13.96
CA HIS A 192 -8.05 23.43 -13.54
C HIS A 192 -9.21 24.34 -13.14
N PHE A 193 -10.40 23.80 -13.34
CA PHE A 193 -11.65 24.43 -12.94
C PHE A 193 -12.61 23.33 -12.50
N GLY A 194 -13.25 23.52 -11.36
CA GLY A 194 -14.16 22.54 -10.78
C GLY A 194 -15.36 23.17 -10.08
N MET A 195 -16.32 22.30 -9.81
CA MET A 195 -17.53 22.61 -9.05
C MET A 195 -17.62 21.61 -7.90
N GLY A 196 -17.99 22.09 -6.71
CA GLY A 196 -18.01 21.27 -5.52
C GLY A 196 -19.22 21.49 -4.63
N TRP A 197 -19.56 20.43 -3.91
CA TRP A 197 -20.61 20.32 -2.90
C TRP A 197 -19.98 20.15 -1.51
N GLY A 198 -20.81 20.20 -0.48
CA GLY A 198 -20.35 20.02 0.90
C GLY A 198 -19.40 21.12 1.36
N ASN A 199 -18.26 20.75 1.96
CA ASN A 199 -17.33 21.75 2.48
C ASN A 199 -16.71 22.65 1.39
N ILE A 200 -16.58 22.17 0.17
CA ILE A 200 -16.14 23.00 -0.98
C ILE A 200 -17.18 24.10 -1.28
N ASN A 201 -18.43 23.89 -0.94
CA ASN A 201 -19.51 24.85 -1.18
C ASN A 201 -19.54 26.02 -0.18
N GLY A 202 -18.39 26.55 0.24
CA GLY A 202 -18.32 27.63 1.23
C GLY A 202 -18.87 28.99 0.78
N LYS A 203 -19.05 29.21 -0.52
CA LYS A 203 -19.56 30.48 -1.07
C LYS A 203 -21.00 30.41 -1.55
N LYS A 204 -21.57 29.22 -1.72
CA LYS A 204 -22.98 29.02 -2.13
C LYS A 204 -23.35 29.84 -3.37
N LEU A 205 -22.53 29.74 -4.44
CA LEU A 205 -22.60 30.67 -5.57
C LEU A 205 -23.77 30.42 -6.50
N PHE A 206 -24.14 29.14 -6.71
CA PHE A 206 -25.16 28.77 -7.68
C PHE A 206 -26.07 27.70 -7.10
N LYS A 207 -27.32 27.65 -7.55
CA LYS A 207 -28.23 26.56 -7.22
C LYS A 207 -27.68 25.24 -7.75
N ASN A 208 -27.77 24.18 -6.96
CA ASN A 208 -27.29 22.86 -7.36
C ASN A 208 -27.96 22.41 -8.68
N PRO A 209 -27.20 22.19 -9.76
CA PRO A 209 -27.77 21.82 -11.05
C PRO A 209 -28.46 20.45 -11.03
N LEU A 210 -28.02 19.53 -10.14
CA LEU A 210 -28.62 18.20 -9.99
C LEU A 210 -30.04 18.26 -9.39
N GLY A 211 -30.40 19.35 -8.73
CA GLY A 211 -31.76 19.60 -8.29
C GLY A 211 -32.79 19.73 -9.42
N GLN A 212 -32.35 19.93 -10.68
CA GLN A 212 -33.22 19.85 -11.85
C GLN A 212 -33.54 18.40 -12.24
N ILE A 213 -32.71 17.44 -11.81
CA ILE A 213 -32.91 16.00 -12.07
C ILE A 213 -33.81 15.41 -10.99
N HIS A 214 -33.53 15.72 -9.72
CA HIS A 214 -34.33 15.24 -8.59
C HIS A 214 -34.14 16.12 -7.36
N ASP A 215 -35.24 16.45 -6.64
CA ASP A 215 -35.22 17.34 -5.47
C ASP A 215 -34.39 16.80 -4.28
N GLN A 216 -34.12 15.49 -4.22
CA GLN A 216 -33.23 14.90 -3.23
C GLN A 216 -31.84 15.54 -3.22
N PHE A 217 -31.33 15.96 -4.40
CA PHE A 217 -30.03 16.62 -4.51
C PHE A 217 -30.00 18.03 -3.92
N LEU A 218 -31.15 18.61 -3.57
CA LEU A 218 -31.20 19.92 -2.90
C LEU A 218 -31.11 19.81 -1.38
N ASN A 219 -31.20 18.61 -0.81
CA ASN A 219 -31.21 18.37 0.62
C ASN A 219 -30.02 17.51 1.03
N ARG A 220 -29.02 18.12 1.71
CA ARG A 220 -27.87 17.39 2.23
C ARG A 220 -28.15 16.88 3.64
N PRO A 221 -28.18 15.56 3.89
CA PRO A 221 -28.32 15.01 5.24
C PRO A 221 -27.16 15.45 6.14
N ILE A 222 -27.42 15.66 7.41
CA ILE A 222 -26.42 16.03 8.42
C ILE A 222 -25.71 14.76 8.89
N PHE A 223 -24.38 14.82 9.07
CA PHE A 223 -23.64 13.81 9.82
C PHE A 223 -23.84 14.04 11.31
N TYR A 224 -24.03 12.97 12.07
CA TYR A 224 -24.01 13.02 13.52
C TYR A 224 -22.57 12.85 14.01
N GLU A 225 -22.05 13.85 14.72
CA GLU A 225 -20.65 13.91 15.15
C GLU A 225 -20.23 12.75 16.08
N ASP A 226 -21.20 12.14 16.79
CA ASP A 226 -20.97 11.07 17.76
C ASP A 226 -21.08 9.65 17.17
N GLU A 227 -21.49 9.53 15.92
CA GLU A 227 -21.57 8.25 15.22
C GLU A 227 -20.31 8.11 14.33
N GLY A 228 -19.46 7.11 14.58
CA GLY A 228 -18.28 6.82 13.77
C GLY A 228 -18.57 6.70 12.28
N GLY A 229 -17.58 6.35 11.46
CA GLY A 229 -17.65 6.40 10.00
C GLY A 229 -18.98 5.96 9.39
N GLN A 230 -19.64 6.88 8.69
CA GLN A 230 -20.97 6.69 8.12
C GLN A 230 -20.89 6.67 6.60
N PHE A 231 -21.47 5.63 6.00
CA PHE A 231 -21.65 5.57 4.55
C PHE A 231 -23.09 6.01 4.20
N GLN A 232 -23.24 7.27 3.74
CA GLN A 232 -24.53 7.87 3.42
C GLN A 232 -24.61 8.31 1.95
N PRO A 233 -24.94 7.42 1.00
CA PRO A 233 -24.99 7.75 -0.42
C PRO A 233 -25.94 8.90 -0.78
N LYS A 234 -27.04 9.09 0.00
CA LYS A 234 -27.98 10.19 -0.20
C LYS A 234 -27.36 11.58 0.01
N ARG A 235 -26.20 11.64 0.66
CA ARG A 235 -25.46 12.87 0.93
C ARG A 235 -24.63 13.31 -0.27
N TYR A 236 -24.22 12.37 -1.13
CA TYR A 236 -23.29 12.68 -2.20
C TYR A 236 -23.93 13.55 -3.28
N PHE A 237 -23.20 14.62 -3.66
CA PHE A 237 -23.63 15.65 -4.62
C PHE A 237 -24.92 16.37 -4.25
N SER A 238 -25.31 16.31 -2.98
CA SER A 238 -26.50 16.96 -2.45
C SER A 238 -26.13 18.21 -1.65
N ASP A 239 -26.76 19.32 -1.96
CA ASP A 239 -26.75 20.60 -1.27
C ASP A 239 -27.71 21.53 -2.02
N GLU A 240 -28.25 22.57 -1.39
CA GLU A 240 -29.09 23.56 -2.08
C GLU A 240 -28.33 24.31 -3.18
N SER A 241 -27.03 24.51 -2.96
CA SER A 241 -26.13 25.27 -3.84
C SER A 241 -24.82 24.57 -4.07
N VAL A 242 -23.98 25.16 -4.92
CA VAL A 242 -22.62 24.71 -5.24
C VAL A 242 -21.67 25.91 -5.32
N SER A 243 -20.37 25.67 -5.14
CA SER A 243 -19.33 26.65 -5.39
C SER A 243 -18.37 26.18 -6.47
N PHE A 244 -17.79 27.13 -7.19
CA PHE A 244 -16.69 26.87 -8.08
C PHE A 244 -15.36 27.02 -7.36
N PHE A 245 -14.38 26.22 -7.79
CA PHE A 245 -12.97 26.33 -7.41
C PHE A 245 -12.11 26.21 -8.66
N GLY A 246 -10.85 26.64 -8.57
CA GLY A 246 -9.97 26.55 -9.71
C GLY A 246 -8.61 27.15 -9.44
N GLY A 247 -7.71 26.98 -10.40
CA GLY A 247 -6.37 27.52 -10.30
C GLY A 247 -5.46 27.06 -11.42
N LEU A 248 -4.18 27.30 -11.19
CA LEU A 248 -3.15 26.96 -12.16
C LEU A 248 -1.86 26.50 -11.46
N GLN A 249 -1.14 25.64 -12.14
CA GLN A 249 0.23 25.28 -11.83
C GLN A 249 1.13 25.69 -12.99
N TYR A 250 2.18 26.47 -12.69
CA TYR A 250 3.19 26.88 -13.65
C TYR A 250 4.50 26.13 -13.39
N ARG A 251 5.00 25.42 -14.39
CA ARG A 251 6.30 24.78 -14.34
C ARG A 251 7.40 25.79 -14.67
N LEU A 252 8.01 26.37 -13.61
CA LEU A 252 9.10 27.30 -13.76
C LEU A 252 10.36 26.59 -14.27
N SER A 253 10.66 25.41 -13.69
CA SER A 253 11.73 24.50 -14.10
C SER A 253 11.28 23.04 -13.85
N GLU A 254 12.13 22.07 -14.14
CA GLU A 254 11.84 20.67 -13.80
C GLU A 254 11.72 20.42 -12.28
N LYS A 255 12.40 21.25 -11.49
CA LYS A 255 12.40 21.16 -10.03
C LYS A 255 11.43 22.09 -9.33
N ILE A 256 10.97 23.17 -9.98
CA ILE A 256 10.19 24.23 -9.33
C ILE A 256 8.85 24.42 -10.03
N HIS A 257 7.79 24.30 -9.25
CA HIS A 257 6.42 24.54 -9.67
C HIS A 257 5.79 25.64 -8.81
N LEU A 258 5.20 26.63 -9.47
CA LEU A 258 4.43 27.69 -8.82
C LEU A 258 2.95 27.35 -8.93
N LYS A 259 2.20 27.58 -7.86
CA LYS A 259 0.79 27.24 -7.74
C LYS A 259 -0.01 28.45 -7.27
N ALA A 260 -1.15 28.68 -7.90
CA ALA A 260 -2.12 29.69 -7.47
C ALA A 260 -3.53 29.11 -7.61
N GLU A 261 -4.35 29.29 -6.59
CA GLU A 261 -5.71 28.72 -6.60
C GLU A 261 -6.72 29.63 -5.89
N TYR A 262 -7.97 29.51 -6.33
CA TYR A 262 -9.15 29.98 -5.62
C TYR A 262 -9.82 28.79 -4.94
N ASP A 263 -9.85 28.82 -3.60
CA ASP A 263 -10.39 27.75 -2.73
C ASP A 263 -11.51 28.30 -1.83
N PRO A 264 -12.79 28.00 -2.14
CA PRO A 264 -13.93 28.43 -1.33
C PRO A 264 -14.22 27.50 -0.14
N THR A 265 -13.41 26.47 0.09
CA THR A 265 -13.68 25.39 1.06
C THR A 265 -13.83 25.93 2.48
N ILE A 266 -14.85 25.46 3.19
CA ILE A 266 -15.00 25.69 4.63
C ILE A 266 -14.13 24.64 5.35
N THR A 267 -13.22 25.12 6.21
CA THR A 267 -12.39 24.23 7.01
C THR A 267 -13.11 23.92 8.33
N PRO A 268 -13.35 22.66 8.67
CA PRO A 268 -13.96 22.29 9.94
C PRO A 268 -13.06 22.65 11.13
N GLY A 269 -13.65 22.85 12.31
CA GLY A 269 -12.89 23.10 13.54
C GLY A 269 -12.55 24.56 13.84
N LYS A 270 -13.01 25.52 13.08
CA LYS A 270 -12.67 26.94 13.20
C LYS A 270 -13.37 27.73 14.32
N VAL A 271 -13.68 27.15 15.44
CA VAL A 271 -14.30 27.90 16.54
C VAL A 271 -13.33 28.91 17.16
N ARG A 272 -12.02 28.76 16.99
CA ARG A 272 -10.98 29.60 17.60
C ARG A 272 -10.03 30.29 16.59
N TYR A 273 -10.20 30.08 15.26
CA TYR A 273 -9.30 30.65 14.25
C TYR A 273 -9.80 31.96 13.67
N GLU A 274 -8.84 32.75 13.21
CA GLU A 274 -9.15 33.88 12.35
C GLU A 274 -9.92 33.41 11.11
N LYS A 275 -11.02 34.11 10.82
CA LYS A 275 -11.77 33.90 9.60
C LYS A 275 -10.85 34.09 8.39
N ALA A 276 -10.94 33.19 7.40
CA ALA A 276 -10.17 33.33 6.18
C ALA A 276 -10.27 34.75 5.61
N LYS A 277 -9.16 35.43 5.44
CA LYS A 277 -9.10 36.80 4.88
C LYS A 277 -9.22 36.79 3.36
N SER A 278 -8.87 35.68 2.73
CA SER A 278 -8.91 35.49 1.28
C SER A 278 -9.28 34.05 0.92
N ASN A 279 -9.84 33.85 -0.26
CA ASN A 279 -10.00 32.53 -0.87
C ASN A 279 -8.87 32.22 -1.87
N LEU A 280 -7.87 33.08 -1.96
CA LEU A 280 -6.71 32.86 -2.82
C LEU A 280 -5.58 32.25 -2.00
N ASN A 281 -5.00 31.18 -2.53
CA ASN A 281 -3.83 30.51 -2.02
C ASN A 281 -2.70 30.58 -3.06
N PHE A 282 -1.47 30.71 -2.59
CA PHE A 282 -0.27 30.72 -3.42
C PHE A 282 0.75 29.73 -2.85
N GLY A 283 1.45 29.02 -3.71
CA GLY A 283 2.41 28.02 -3.29
C GLY A 283 3.56 27.83 -4.25
N ILE A 284 4.63 27.28 -3.72
CA ILE A 284 5.79 26.81 -4.46
C ILE A 284 6.06 25.37 -4.05
N GLU A 285 6.34 24.53 -5.02
CA GLU A 285 6.76 23.15 -4.80
C GLU A 285 8.14 22.94 -5.40
N TYR A 286 9.03 22.35 -4.60
CA TYR A 286 10.39 22.03 -4.98
C TYR A 286 10.61 20.52 -4.96
N ASN A 287 11.00 19.97 -6.12
CA ASN A 287 11.37 18.58 -6.28
C ASN A 287 12.84 18.42 -5.90
N ILE A 288 13.10 17.88 -4.71
CA ILE A 288 14.46 17.58 -4.25
C ILE A 288 15.03 16.43 -5.08
N ARG A 289 14.24 15.39 -5.24
CA ARG A 289 14.50 14.21 -6.09
C ARG A 289 13.21 13.82 -6.82
N ASP A 290 13.30 12.87 -7.74
CA ASP A 290 12.14 12.40 -8.50
C ASP A 290 10.99 11.87 -7.65
N ASN A 291 11.30 11.36 -6.49
CA ASN A 291 10.34 10.78 -5.55
C ASN A 291 10.08 11.63 -4.31
N PHE A 292 10.79 12.74 -4.09
CA PHE A 292 10.65 13.54 -2.88
C PHE A 292 10.47 15.02 -3.17
N ASN A 293 9.38 15.62 -2.64
CA ASN A 293 9.00 17.00 -2.86
C ASN A 293 8.76 17.73 -1.55
N ILE A 294 9.06 19.03 -1.54
CA ILE A 294 8.71 19.96 -0.47
C ILE A 294 7.80 21.04 -1.06
N GLY A 295 6.67 21.27 -0.43
CA GLY A 295 5.73 22.34 -0.76
C GLY A 295 5.69 23.40 0.35
N LEU A 296 5.72 24.66 -0.04
CA LEU A 296 5.46 25.81 0.83
C LEU A 296 4.25 26.53 0.26
N SER A 297 3.30 26.89 1.10
CA SER A 297 2.14 27.67 0.67
C SER A 297 1.77 28.77 1.66
N PHE A 298 1.14 29.81 1.11
CA PHE A 298 0.47 30.84 1.87
C PHE A 298 -1.02 30.75 1.57
N GLU A 299 -1.79 30.47 2.59
CA GLU A 299 -3.19 30.06 2.46
C GLU A 299 -4.12 31.03 3.16
N ARG A 300 -5.26 31.25 2.50
CA ARG A 300 -6.41 31.99 3.04
C ARG A 300 -6.10 33.41 3.50
N GLY A 301 -4.94 33.95 3.08
CA GLY A 301 -4.45 35.25 3.48
C GLY A 301 -4.01 35.36 4.95
N ASN A 302 -3.87 34.23 5.65
CA ASN A 302 -3.62 34.20 7.09
C ASN A 302 -2.34 33.46 7.49
N TYR A 303 -1.99 32.33 6.83
CA TYR A 303 -0.96 31.44 7.35
C TYR A 303 -0.12 30.80 6.25
N ALA A 304 1.09 30.45 6.63
CA ALA A 304 1.98 29.65 5.82
C ALA A 304 1.91 28.20 6.26
N SER A 305 2.11 27.30 5.33
CA SER A 305 2.15 25.87 5.58
C SER A 305 3.32 25.20 4.88
N LEU A 306 3.66 24.02 5.37
CA LEU A 306 4.74 23.19 4.88
C LEU A 306 4.21 21.79 4.59
N LYS A 307 4.61 21.23 3.45
CA LYS A 307 4.27 19.86 3.05
C LYS A 307 5.52 19.12 2.61
N PHE A 308 5.63 17.88 3.04
CA PHE A 308 6.57 16.90 2.53
C PHE A 308 5.80 15.79 1.84
N SER A 309 6.28 15.32 0.70
CA SER A 309 5.69 14.17 0.04
C SER A 309 6.76 13.27 -0.56
N TYR A 310 6.55 11.97 -0.39
CA TYR A 310 7.34 10.91 -1.00
C TYR A 310 6.45 10.08 -1.90
N SER A 311 6.82 9.92 -3.17
CA SER A 311 6.09 9.12 -4.15
C SER A 311 6.97 7.96 -4.59
N ASN A 312 6.47 6.75 -4.42
CA ASN A 312 7.08 5.59 -5.06
C ASN A 312 6.50 5.49 -6.48
N LYS A 313 7.30 5.81 -7.48
CA LYS A 313 6.97 5.43 -8.84
C LYS A 313 7.11 3.91 -8.90
N SER A 314 6.03 3.22 -9.21
CA SER A 314 6.15 1.83 -9.58
C SER A 314 7.09 1.77 -10.78
N SER A 315 8.36 1.47 -10.52
CA SER A 315 9.11 0.85 -11.57
C SER A 315 8.30 -0.41 -11.89
N SER A 316 7.80 -0.52 -13.09
CA SER A 316 7.31 -1.77 -13.65
C SER A 316 8.52 -2.72 -13.69
N ILE A 317 8.97 -3.16 -12.53
CA ILE A 317 9.83 -4.32 -12.43
C ILE A 317 8.87 -5.47 -12.77
N LYS A 318 8.58 -5.60 -14.07
CA LYS A 318 8.24 -6.91 -14.60
C LYS A 318 9.35 -7.78 -14.05
N LYS A 319 8.99 -8.85 -13.36
CA LYS A 319 9.95 -9.91 -13.08
C LYS A 319 10.42 -10.35 -14.47
N GLU A 320 11.55 -9.76 -14.92
CA GLU A 320 12.07 -10.03 -16.26
C GLU A 320 12.50 -11.48 -16.27
N TYR A 321 12.01 -12.20 -17.25
CA TYR A 321 12.51 -13.54 -17.53
C TYR A 321 14.03 -13.46 -17.74
N LYS A 322 14.78 -14.22 -16.93
CA LYS A 322 16.23 -14.27 -16.99
C LYS A 322 16.65 -15.52 -17.74
N SER A 323 17.44 -15.35 -18.77
CA SER A 323 18.08 -16.43 -19.51
C SER A 323 19.60 -16.37 -19.38
N THR A 324 20.28 -17.41 -19.78
CA THR A 324 21.75 -17.49 -19.83
C THR A 324 22.17 -18.29 -21.04
N ASP A 325 23.34 -17.99 -21.59
CA ASP A 325 23.88 -18.71 -22.74
C ASP A 325 24.29 -20.12 -22.36
N LYS A 326 23.98 -21.08 -23.25
CA LYS A 326 24.38 -22.46 -23.10
C LYS A 326 25.90 -22.60 -23.30
N LYS A 327 26.61 -23.16 -22.34
CA LYS A 327 28.03 -23.43 -22.47
C LYS A 327 28.27 -24.55 -23.48
N ARG A 328 29.43 -24.52 -24.20
CA ARG A 328 29.77 -25.38 -25.35
C ARG A 328 29.62 -26.89 -25.11
N ASN A 329 29.71 -27.38 -23.87
CA ASN A 329 29.59 -28.79 -23.51
C ASN A 329 28.49 -29.03 -22.47
N GLU A 330 27.54 -28.13 -22.35
CA GLU A 330 26.48 -28.20 -21.35
C GLU A 330 25.30 -29.02 -21.88
N ASN A 331 24.81 -29.97 -21.05
CA ASN A 331 23.59 -30.72 -21.33
C ASN A 331 22.35 -29.81 -21.25
N GLU A 332 21.37 -30.03 -22.11
CA GLU A 332 20.10 -29.29 -22.16
C GLU A 332 19.37 -29.25 -20.80
N PHE A 333 19.36 -30.36 -20.09
CA PHE A 333 18.73 -30.43 -18.76
C PHE A 333 19.49 -29.61 -17.70
N THR A 334 20.84 -29.62 -17.73
CA THR A 334 21.63 -28.76 -16.82
C THR A 334 21.43 -27.29 -17.14
N HIS A 335 21.28 -26.96 -18.41
CA HIS A 335 21.00 -25.61 -18.85
C HIS A 335 19.59 -25.17 -18.40
N LEU A 336 18.58 -26.01 -18.58
CA LEU A 336 17.23 -25.78 -18.06
C LEU A 336 17.22 -25.52 -16.54
N GLN A 337 17.93 -26.36 -15.77
CA GLN A 337 18.04 -26.18 -14.32
C GLN A 337 18.58 -24.80 -13.94
N LYS A 338 19.60 -24.30 -14.64
CA LYS A 338 20.17 -22.96 -14.40
C LYS A 338 19.18 -21.86 -14.72
N ILE A 339 18.50 -21.93 -15.86
CA ILE A 339 17.50 -20.92 -16.25
C ILE A 339 16.37 -20.89 -15.24
N LEU A 340 15.84 -22.06 -14.85
CA LEU A 340 14.75 -22.12 -13.86
C LEU A 340 15.20 -21.59 -12.50
N ALA A 341 16.41 -21.90 -12.05
CA ALA A 341 16.96 -21.37 -10.80
C ALA A 341 17.13 -19.84 -10.84
N LEU A 342 17.56 -19.24 -11.98
CA LEU A 342 17.63 -17.79 -12.17
C LEU A 342 16.25 -17.10 -12.04
N ASN A 343 15.19 -17.86 -12.33
CA ASN A 343 13.80 -17.39 -12.23
C ASN A 343 13.11 -17.85 -10.93
N ALA A 344 13.90 -18.28 -9.91
CA ALA A 344 13.41 -18.74 -8.61
C ALA A 344 12.43 -19.93 -8.70
N ILE A 345 12.64 -20.83 -9.68
CA ILE A 345 11.90 -22.06 -9.86
C ILE A 345 12.81 -23.25 -9.52
N GLY A 346 12.44 -24.00 -8.50
CA GLY A 346 13.14 -25.23 -8.12
C GLY A 346 12.66 -26.43 -8.96
N ILE A 347 13.58 -27.33 -9.33
CA ILE A 347 13.22 -28.62 -9.93
C ILE A 347 13.19 -29.65 -8.81
N LYS A 348 12.08 -30.37 -8.68
CA LYS A 348 11.90 -31.50 -7.76
C LYS A 348 12.22 -32.81 -8.46
N GLU A 349 11.72 -32.98 -9.68
CA GLU A 349 11.98 -34.15 -10.49
C GLU A 349 12.16 -33.76 -11.96
N LEU A 350 13.10 -34.45 -12.62
CA LEU A 350 13.34 -34.35 -14.06
C LEU A 350 13.69 -35.73 -14.58
N THR A 351 12.72 -36.44 -15.12
CA THR A 351 12.88 -37.81 -15.59
C THR A 351 12.51 -37.91 -17.07
N LYS A 352 13.19 -38.84 -17.77
CA LYS A 352 12.79 -39.23 -19.13
C LYS A 352 11.60 -40.18 -19.02
N GLY A 353 10.47 -39.76 -19.51
CA GLY A 353 9.29 -40.61 -19.66
C GLY A 353 9.48 -41.71 -20.71
N GLY A 354 8.53 -42.64 -20.77
CA GLY A 354 8.57 -43.75 -21.72
C GLY A 354 8.57 -43.29 -23.18
N LEU A 355 9.04 -44.16 -24.07
CA LEU A 355 9.01 -43.95 -25.52
C LEU A 355 7.56 -43.89 -26.01
N SER A 356 7.08 -42.73 -26.32
CA SER A 356 5.88 -42.52 -27.13
C SER A 356 6.23 -42.66 -28.62
N ALA A 357 5.27 -43.02 -29.46
CA ALA A 357 5.45 -43.16 -30.92
C ALA A 357 5.95 -41.89 -31.64
N ALA A 358 6.00 -40.75 -30.96
CA ALA A 358 6.44 -39.45 -31.47
C ALA A 358 7.78 -38.97 -30.89
N GLY A 359 8.53 -39.77 -30.11
CA GLY A 359 9.75 -39.35 -29.38
C GLY A 359 9.53 -39.39 -27.85
N GLY A 360 10.59 -39.61 -27.07
CA GLY A 360 10.49 -39.70 -25.61
C GLY A 360 9.93 -38.42 -24.99
N SER A 361 9.01 -38.55 -24.03
CA SER A 361 8.54 -37.45 -23.19
C SER A 361 9.51 -37.20 -22.02
N VAL A 362 9.45 -36.00 -21.46
CA VAL A 362 10.20 -35.59 -20.27
C VAL A 362 9.19 -35.16 -19.21
N ASN A 363 9.26 -35.77 -18.03
CA ASN A 363 8.46 -35.33 -16.88
C ASN A 363 9.28 -34.29 -16.10
N LEU A 364 8.70 -33.12 -15.88
CA LEU A 364 9.27 -32.00 -15.14
C LEU A 364 8.37 -31.62 -13.99
N GLU A 365 8.77 -31.94 -12.75
CA GLU A 365 8.13 -31.45 -11.53
C GLU A 365 8.90 -30.23 -11.01
N VAL A 366 8.21 -29.13 -10.84
CA VAL A 366 8.76 -27.86 -10.36
C VAL A 366 8.11 -27.40 -9.07
N SER A 367 8.87 -26.69 -8.26
CA SER A 367 8.40 -26.00 -7.06
C SER A 367 8.62 -24.50 -7.21
N ALA A 368 7.56 -23.73 -7.04
CA ALA A 368 7.59 -22.26 -7.12
C ALA A 368 6.80 -21.66 -5.95
N SER A 369 7.36 -20.61 -5.34
CA SER A 369 6.74 -19.86 -4.25
C SER A 369 6.51 -18.39 -4.59
N GLU A 370 7.10 -17.89 -5.68
CA GLU A 370 7.15 -16.45 -6.00
C GLU A 370 6.30 -16.05 -7.22
N TYR A 371 5.48 -16.95 -7.74
CA TYR A 371 4.64 -16.68 -8.91
C TYR A 371 3.20 -16.41 -8.49
N PHE A 372 2.63 -15.32 -8.99
CA PHE A 372 1.28 -14.88 -8.62
C PHE A 372 0.19 -15.58 -9.41
N THR A 373 0.52 -16.05 -10.63
CA THR A 373 -0.42 -16.78 -11.47
C THR A 373 0.22 -18.03 -12.06
N LEU A 374 -0.60 -19.07 -12.28
CA LEU A 374 -0.14 -20.26 -12.98
C LEU A 374 0.32 -19.91 -14.41
N GLN A 375 -0.36 -18.97 -15.07
CA GLN A 375 -0.04 -18.54 -16.43
C GLN A 375 1.36 -17.92 -16.53
N ASP A 376 1.76 -17.06 -15.56
CA ASP A 376 3.09 -16.47 -15.52
C ASP A 376 4.16 -17.53 -15.27
N LEU A 377 3.88 -18.49 -14.38
CA LEU A 377 4.75 -19.62 -14.10
C LEU A 377 4.93 -20.51 -15.35
N GLU A 378 3.83 -20.91 -16.00
CA GLU A 378 3.85 -21.70 -17.24
C GLU A 378 4.60 -20.99 -18.37
N SER A 379 4.37 -19.68 -18.54
CA SER A 379 5.08 -18.87 -19.54
C SER A 379 6.58 -18.86 -19.29
N THR A 380 7.00 -18.68 -18.04
CA THR A 380 8.44 -18.70 -17.68
C THR A 380 9.08 -20.06 -17.92
N ILE A 381 8.40 -21.14 -17.57
CA ILE A 381 8.88 -22.52 -17.79
C ILE A 381 8.97 -22.85 -19.28
N ASN A 382 7.95 -22.47 -20.06
CA ASN A 382 7.96 -22.69 -21.51
C ASN A 382 9.09 -21.96 -22.21
N ASN A 383 9.38 -20.71 -21.80
CA ASN A 383 10.52 -19.94 -22.28
C ASN A 383 11.85 -20.64 -21.91
N ALA A 384 11.97 -21.12 -20.66
CA ALA A 384 13.16 -21.84 -20.20
C ALA A 384 13.40 -23.14 -20.96
N ILE A 385 12.35 -23.92 -21.26
CA ILE A 385 12.40 -25.14 -22.06
C ILE A 385 12.90 -24.82 -23.48
N SER A 386 12.36 -23.76 -24.08
CA SER A 386 12.76 -23.27 -25.41
C SER A 386 14.22 -22.85 -25.44
N ASP A 387 14.68 -22.03 -24.50
CA ASP A 387 16.05 -21.54 -24.40
C ASP A 387 17.06 -22.66 -24.11
N ALA A 388 16.65 -23.65 -23.34
CA ALA A 388 17.46 -24.85 -23.10
C ALA A 388 17.63 -25.73 -24.34
N GLY A 389 16.79 -25.56 -25.37
CA GLY A 389 16.82 -26.31 -26.62
C GLY A 389 16.21 -27.71 -26.50
N ILE A 390 15.34 -27.94 -25.53
CA ILE A 390 14.63 -29.23 -25.34
C ILE A 390 13.53 -29.36 -26.39
N LYS A 391 13.66 -30.38 -27.23
CA LYS A 391 12.72 -30.63 -28.34
C LYS A 391 11.68 -31.71 -28.02
N SER A 392 11.89 -32.44 -26.93
CA SER A 392 10.96 -33.47 -26.45
C SER A 392 9.70 -32.82 -25.88
N GLU A 393 8.59 -33.53 -25.92
CA GLU A 393 7.38 -33.14 -25.18
C GLU A 393 7.68 -33.12 -23.68
N VAL A 394 7.33 -32.02 -22.99
CA VAL A 394 7.57 -31.86 -21.55
C VAL A 394 6.23 -31.84 -20.84
N VAL A 395 5.97 -32.88 -20.04
CA VAL A 395 4.81 -32.98 -19.14
C VAL A 395 5.17 -32.31 -17.83
N LYS A 396 4.40 -31.30 -17.45
CA LYS A 396 4.73 -30.41 -16.32
C LYS A 396 3.81 -30.69 -15.12
N SER A 397 4.44 -30.72 -13.95
CA SER A 397 3.77 -30.83 -12.66
C SER A 397 4.26 -29.73 -11.72
N TYR A 398 3.34 -29.12 -10.98
CA TYR A 398 3.60 -27.89 -10.23
C TYR A 398 3.32 -28.07 -8.75
N LYS A 399 4.33 -27.80 -7.92
CA LYS A 399 4.16 -27.53 -6.49
C LYS A 399 4.18 -26.04 -6.27
N ILE A 400 3.17 -25.51 -5.61
CA ILE A 400 3.04 -24.09 -5.30
C ILE A 400 2.96 -23.94 -3.79
N GLY A 401 3.94 -23.23 -3.18
CA GLY A 401 4.03 -23.08 -1.73
C GLY A 401 4.09 -24.42 -0.97
N GLY A 402 4.69 -25.45 -1.55
CA GLY A 402 4.78 -26.79 -0.96
C GLY A 402 3.55 -27.69 -1.20
N LEU A 403 2.47 -27.18 -1.76
CA LEU A 403 1.25 -27.93 -2.09
C LEU A 403 1.34 -28.52 -3.50
N ASN A 404 0.89 -29.75 -3.69
CA ASN A 404 0.73 -30.38 -4.99
C ASN A 404 -0.44 -29.70 -5.72
N ALA A 405 -0.13 -28.68 -6.53
CA ALA A 405 -1.17 -27.79 -7.05
C ALA A 405 -1.79 -28.30 -8.35
N TYR A 406 -0.97 -28.75 -9.31
CA TYR A 406 -1.46 -29.14 -10.62
C TYR A 406 -0.45 -30.03 -11.35
N SER A 407 -0.94 -31.01 -12.14
CA SER A 407 -0.17 -31.78 -13.11
C SER A 407 -0.90 -31.86 -14.46
N GLU A 408 -0.16 -31.83 -15.56
CA GLU A 408 -0.66 -32.11 -16.91
C GLU A 408 -0.97 -33.60 -17.10
N ASP A 409 -0.32 -34.50 -16.32
CA ASP A 409 -0.64 -35.92 -16.22
C ASP A 409 -1.51 -36.17 -14.99
N ASP A 410 -2.74 -36.59 -15.21
CA ASP A 410 -3.69 -36.88 -14.12
C ASP A 410 -3.26 -38.06 -13.21
N ASN A 411 -2.34 -38.91 -13.69
CA ASN A 411 -1.81 -40.05 -12.94
C ASN A 411 -0.44 -39.74 -12.30
N HIS A 412 0.04 -38.52 -12.40
CA HIS A 412 1.32 -38.12 -11.83
C HIS A 412 1.28 -38.26 -10.30
N GLU A 413 2.18 -39.06 -9.76
CA GLU A 413 2.46 -39.13 -8.33
C GLU A 413 3.53 -38.07 -8.02
N PHE A 414 3.16 -37.04 -7.28
CA PHE A 414 4.11 -36.01 -6.88
C PHE A 414 5.19 -36.60 -5.98
N THR A 415 6.42 -36.17 -6.21
CA THR A 415 7.58 -36.57 -5.41
C THR A 415 7.29 -36.34 -3.94
N GLU A 416 7.27 -37.39 -3.12
CA GLU A 416 7.14 -37.24 -1.68
C GLU A 416 8.35 -36.47 -1.13
N ASN A 417 8.06 -35.57 -0.20
CA ASN A 417 9.09 -34.74 0.37
C ASN A 417 9.88 -35.55 1.39
N GLU A 418 11.02 -36.06 0.97
CA GLU A 418 11.99 -36.57 1.90
C GLU A 418 12.39 -35.45 2.88
N ILE A 419 12.46 -35.77 4.16
CA ILE A 419 13.16 -34.94 5.15
C ILE A 419 14.50 -34.60 4.53
N LEU A 420 14.81 -33.30 4.43
CA LEU A 420 16.01 -32.85 3.74
C LEU A 420 17.22 -33.60 4.28
N ARG A 421 17.86 -34.43 3.45
CA ARG A 421 18.99 -35.30 3.84
C ARG A 421 20.16 -34.54 4.45
N ASN A 422 20.24 -33.22 4.21
CA ASN A 422 21.29 -32.32 4.68
C ASN A 422 20.86 -31.43 5.88
N GLY A 423 19.76 -31.74 6.54
CA GLY A 423 19.19 -30.93 7.65
C GLY A 423 18.23 -29.83 7.15
N PRO A 424 17.62 -29.09 8.10
CA PRO A 424 16.62 -28.08 7.78
C PRO A 424 17.25 -26.90 7.01
N ILE A 425 16.46 -26.30 6.12
CA ILE A 425 16.81 -25.02 5.49
C ILE A 425 16.41 -23.88 6.44
N ILE A 426 17.37 -23.04 6.79
CA ILE A 426 17.13 -21.86 7.61
C ILE A 426 17.19 -20.63 6.72
N ARG A 427 16.11 -19.87 6.70
CA ARG A 427 16.03 -18.54 6.06
C ARG A 427 15.90 -17.52 7.17
N ASN A 428 16.81 -16.57 7.21
CA ASN A 428 16.78 -15.48 8.19
C ASN A 428 16.87 -14.15 7.48
N SER A 429 16.04 -13.21 7.91
CA SER A 429 16.08 -11.83 7.41
C SER A 429 15.84 -10.87 8.57
N THR A 430 16.56 -9.76 8.55
CA THR A 430 16.34 -8.65 9.49
C THR A 430 15.98 -7.41 8.74
N SER A 431 14.90 -6.75 9.13
CA SER A 431 14.43 -5.48 8.57
C SER A 431 14.25 -4.43 9.66
N LEU A 432 14.41 -3.17 9.28
CA LEU A 432 14.09 -2.02 10.12
C LEU A 432 12.78 -1.42 9.65
N ASN A 433 11.79 -1.36 10.54
CA ASN A 433 10.47 -0.86 10.20
C ASN A 433 10.12 0.34 11.07
N ILE A 434 9.60 1.39 10.44
CA ILE A 434 8.97 2.49 11.18
C ILE A 434 7.57 2.05 11.54
N THR A 435 7.29 1.90 12.84
CA THR A 435 6.00 1.46 13.35
C THR A 435 5.26 2.65 13.95
N PRO A 436 4.20 3.16 13.29
CA PRO A 436 3.39 4.23 13.83
C PRO A 436 2.30 3.69 14.76
N PHE A 437 2.06 4.40 15.87
CA PHE A 437 0.84 4.28 16.63
C PHE A 437 0.02 5.57 16.46
N LEU A 438 -1.12 5.44 15.83
CA LEU A 438 -2.05 6.54 15.54
C LEU A 438 -3.11 6.64 16.65
N ALA A 439 -3.72 7.82 16.78
CA ALA A 439 -4.77 8.08 17.76
C ALA A 439 -4.32 8.03 19.23
N ALA A 440 -3.03 8.22 19.51
CA ALA A 440 -2.59 8.50 20.87
C ALA A 440 -3.26 9.77 21.39
N ARG A 441 -3.66 9.80 22.69
CA ARG A 441 -4.34 10.95 23.27
C ARG A 441 -3.45 12.17 23.41
N ASP A 442 -2.20 11.96 23.73
CA ASP A 442 -1.19 12.94 24.09
C ASP A 442 -0.31 13.41 22.91
N GLY A 443 -0.53 12.89 21.72
CA GLY A 443 0.26 13.27 20.56
C GLY A 443 -0.47 13.05 19.23
N PHE A 444 0.09 13.59 18.15
CA PHE A 444 -0.41 13.35 16.80
C PHE A 444 -0.06 11.93 16.34
N ILE A 445 1.21 11.55 16.45
CA ILE A 445 1.72 10.24 16.08
C ILE A 445 2.76 9.83 17.13
N LYS A 446 2.70 8.58 17.58
CA LYS A 446 3.80 7.90 18.26
C LYS A 446 4.51 7.02 17.27
N LEU A 447 5.82 6.94 17.34
CA LEU A 447 6.65 6.23 16.37
C LEU A 447 7.70 5.39 17.07
N GLY A 448 7.97 4.22 16.50
CA GLY A 448 9.13 3.40 16.87
C GLY A 448 9.89 2.95 15.62
N LEU A 449 11.20 2.94 15.69
CA LEU A 449 12.08 2.25 14.75
C LEU A 449 12.34 0.86 15.29
N ILE A 450 11.67 -0.13 14.72
CA ILE A 450 11.64 -1.50 15.20
C ILE A 450 12.50 -2.39 14.32
N ALA A 451 13.45 -3.11 14.92
CA ALA A 451 14.15 -4.18 14.26
C ALA A 451 13.29 -5.46 14.33
N ASN A 452 13.00 -6.04 13.16
CA ASN A 452 12.28 -7.29 13.03
C ASN A 452 13.21 -8.36 12.46
N ASN A 453 13.41 -9.44 13.21
CA ASN A 453 14.14 -10.60 12.72
C ASN A 453 13.16 -11.74 12.45
N ASN A 454 13.02 -12.10 11.18
CA ASN A 454 12.20 -13.21 10.73
C ASN A 454 13.09 -14.43 10.45
N THR A 455 12.75 -15.56 11.02
CA THR A 455 13.46 -16.82 10.82
C THR A 455 12.47 -17.91 10.46
N ASP A 456 12.63 -18.48 9.27
CA ASP A 456 11.89 -19.66 8.83
C ASP A 456 12.81 -20.87 8.86
N ILE A 457 12.39 -21.93 9.55
CA ILE A 457 13.08 -23.21 9.59
C ILE A 457 12.21 -24.20 8.83
N ILE A 458 12.67 -24.62 7.66
CA ILE A 458 11.96 -25.53 6.78
C ILE A 458 12.53 -26.93 7.00
N PHE A 459 11.79 -27.77 7.72
CA PHE A 459 12.17 -29.17 7.99
C PHE A 459 11.88 -30.08 6.81
N SER A 460 10.79 -29.82 6.10
CA SER A 460 10.37 -30.47 4.87
C SER A 460 9.46 -29.54 4.06
N ASP A 461 9.06 -29.91 2.86
CA ASP A 461 8.11 -29.13 2.08
C ASP A 461 6.75 -28.96 2.80
N ASN A 462 6.46 -29.80 3.79
CA ASN A 462 5.19 -29.83 4.52
C ASN A 462 5.27 -29.33 5.96
N LEU A 463 6.48 -29.15 6.51
CA LEU A 463 6.66 -28.78 7.93
C LEU A 463 7.62 -27.61 8.02
N MET A 464 7.12 -26.50 8.54
CA MET A 464 7.85 -25.27 8.73
C MET A 464 7.64 -24.71 10.13
N PHE A 465 8.68 -24.08 10.66
CA PHE A 465 8.60 -23.26 11.87
C PHE A 465 8.91 -21.82 11.51
N HIS A 466 8.03 -20.91 11.90
CA HIS A 466 8.15 -19.48 11.71
C HIS A 466 8.41 -18.78 13.02
N SER A 467 9.42 -17.90 13.05
CA SER A 467 9.73 -17.06 14.18
C SER A 467 9.87 -15.60 13.75
N ASN A 468 9.29 -14.70 14.53
CA ASN A 468 9.50 -13.26 14.40
C ASN A 468 9.89 -12.69 15.76
N LEU A 469 11.11 -12.15 15.86
CA LEU A 469 11.59 -11.42 17.03
C LEU A 469 11.60 -9.93 16.71
N LYS A 470 11.13 -9.12 17.64
CA LYS A 470 11.08 -7.67 17.50
C LYS A 470 11.76 -7.00 18.67
N PHE A 471 12.43 -5.88 18.42
CA PHE A 471 12.88 -4.98 19.47
C PHE A 471 12.94 -3.55 18.96
N SER A 472 12.68 -2.60 19.85
CA SER A 472 12.76 -1.19 19.53
C SER A 472 14.20 -0.71 19.60
N LEU A 473 14.63 0.03 18.59
CA LEU A 473 15.89 0.75 18.59
C LEU A 473 15.72 2.15 19.18
N ILE A 474 14.61 2.77 18.88
CA ILE A 474 14.19 4.07 19.40
C ILE A 474 12.68 4.21 19.20
N ASP A 475 11.99 4.65 20.22
CA ASP A 475 10.55 4.91 20.19
C ASP A 475 10.13 5.96 21.24
N ASN A 476 8.83 6.23 21.30
CA ASN A 476 8.19 7.01 22.35
C ASN A 476 6.88 6.34 22.81
N PHE A 477 6.90 5.02 22.91
CA PHE A 477 5.75 4.22 23.32
C PHE A 477 5.53 4.23 24.85
N ASP A 478 6.56 4.53 25.63
CA ASP A 478 6.49 4.74 27.09
C ASP A 478 5.58 5.91 27.50
N GLU A 479 5.36 6.85 26.59
CA GLU A 479 4.45 7.98 26.78
C GLU A 479 2.99 7.67 26.39
N LEU A 480 2.62 6.44 26.10
CA LEU A 480 1.23 6.09 25.77
C LEU A 480 0.35 6.17 27.01
N LEU A 481 -0.60 7.10 27.01
CA LEU A 481 -1.55 7.21 28.12
C LEU A 481 -2.51 6.03 28.13
N GLU A 482 -2.68 5.44 29.32
CA GLU A 482 -3.65 4.39 29.56
C GLU A 482 -5.06 4.83 29.15
N PRO A 483 -5.88 3.97 28.50
CA PRO A 483 -7.28 4.25 28.28
C PRO A 483 -8.01 4.34 29.64
N PRO A 484 -9.15 5.03 29.71
CA PRO A 484 -10.07 4.85 30.85
C PRO A 484 -10.36 3.36 31.01
N VAL A 485 -10.58 2.93 32.24
CA VAL A 485 -10.94 1.54 32.54
C VAL A 485 -12.04 1.11 31.58
N ASP A 486 -11.75 0.11 30.77
CA ASP A 486 -12.71 -0.44 29.83
C ASP A 486 -13.79 -1.19 30.64
N THR A 487 -15.02 -0.85 30.39
CA THR A 487 -16.18 -1.49 31.04
C THR A 487 -16.68 -2.71 30.28
N TYR A 488 -16.13 -2.99 29.11
CA TYR A 488 -16.48 -4.17 28.31
C TYR A 488 -15.84 -5.43 28.89
N PRO A 489 -16.54 -6.58 28.86
CA PRO A 489 -16.07 -7.81 29.52
C PRO A 489 -14.85 -8.45 28.83
N ALA A 490 -14.57 -8.11 27.56
CA ALA A 490 -13.48 -8.71 26.80
C ALA A 490 -12.54 -7.66 26.21
N GLN A 491 -11.28 -7.68 26.66
CA GLN A 491 -10.19 -6.89 26.10
C GLN A 491 -9.57 -7.63 24.91
N VAL A 492 -10.18 -7.61 23.74
CA VAL A 492 -9.67 -8.36 22.59
C VAL A 492 -8.42 -7.70 22.03
N ARG A 493 -8.51 -6.40 21.67
CA ARG A 493 -7.38 -5.61 21.14
C ARG A 493 -7.32 -4.17 21.66
N SER A 494 -8.20 -3.79 22.55
CA SER A 494 -8.28 -2.42 23.09
C SER A 494 -7.08 -2.06 23.98
N ASP A 495 -6.43 -3.04 24.56
CA ASP A 495 -5.21 -2.96 25.37
C ASP A 495 -3.91 -3.02 24.52
N ILE A 496 -3.98 -2.79 23.23
CA ILE A 496 -2.81 -2.81 22.32
C ILE A 496 -1.67 -1.87 22.77
N LYS A 497 -1.97 -0.86 23.56
CA LYS A 497 -0.96 0.07 24.11
C LYS A 497 0.05 -0.61 24.99
N ASP A 498 -0.39 -1.56 25.81
CA ASP A 498 0.46 -2.32 26.73
C ASP A 498 1.50 -3.14 25.95
N TYR A 499 1.09 -3.67 24.80
CA TYR A 499 1.97 -4.41 23.88
C TYR A 499 2.99 -3.50 23.20
N PHE A 500 2.61 -2.26 22.85
CA PHE A 500 3.55 -1.27 22.33
C PHE A 500 4.54 -0.81 23.37
N GLN A 501 4.13 -0.65 24.63
CA GLN A 501 5.04 -0.32 25.74
C GLN A 501 6.06 -1.44 25.95
N ALA A 502 5.60 -2.70 26.02
CA ALA A 502 6.50 -3.84 26.14
C ALA A 502 7.50 -3.96 24.98
N LEU A 503 7.05 -3.66 23.74
CA LEU A 503 7.93 -3.60 22.58
C LEU A 503 9.00 -2.51 22.71
N GLY A 504 8.72 -1.40 23.39
CA GLY A 504 9.69 -0.34 23.70
C GLY A 504 10.72 -0.78 24.73
N ASP A 505 10.33 -1.61 25.68
CA ASP A 505 11.13 -1.94 26.86
C ASP A 505 12.02 -3.18 26.69
N GLN A 506 11.65 -4.13 25.82
CA GLN A 506 12.32 -5.43 25.73
C GLN A 506 12.26 -6.07 24.35
N ILE A 507 13.01 -7.17 24.16
CA ILE A 507 12.86 -8.03 22.98
C ILE A 507 11.60 -8.87 23.16
N VAL A 508 10.73 -8.86 22.16
CA VAL A 508 9.46 -9.57 22.17
C VAL A 508 9.39 -10.60 21.05
N ILE A 509 8.55 -11.61 21.25
CA ILE A 509 8.28 -12.65 20.25
C ILE A 509 6.99 -12.28 19.55
N GLY A 510 7.07 -11.73 18.32
CA GLY A 510 5.90 -11.43 17.52
C GLY A 510 5.19 -12.69 17.00
N ARG A 511 5.96 -13.75 16.69
CA ARG A 511 5.45 -15.04 16.22
C ARG A 511 6.41 -16.15 16.56
N ALA A 512 5.89 -17.33 16.92
CA ALA A 512 6.64 -18.58 17.04
C ALA A 512 5.67 -19.74 16.77
N GLN A 513 5.55 -20.14 15.51
CA GLN A 513 4.48 -21.00 15.01
C GLN A 513 5.04 -22.16 14.20
N LEU A 514 4.50 -23.36 14.44
CA LEU A 514 4.76 -24.55 13.66
C LEU A 514 3.56 -24.83 12.76
N ASP A 515 3.81 -24.98 11.45
CA ASP A 515 2.82 -25.26 10.44
C ASP A 515 3.11 -26.58 9.74
N TYR A 516 2.11 -27.45 9.68
CA TYR A 516 2.12 -28.65 8.88
C TYR A 516 0.99 -28.59 7.86
N PHE A 517 1.32 -28.69 6.57
CA PHE A 517 0.35 -28.65 5.49
C PHE A 517 0.52 -29.83 4.53
N LYS A 518 -0.58 -30.33 4.00
CA LYS A 518 -0.57 -31.49 3.12
C LYS A 518 -1.69 -31.39 2.07
N THR A 519 -1.37 -31.81 0.85
CA THR A 519 -2.39 -32.12 -0.17
C THR A 519 -2.89 -33.54 0.09
N ILE A 520 -4.17 -33.68 0.47
CA ILE A 520 -4.78 -34.96 0.81
C ILE A 520 -5.39 -35.68 -0.41
N SER A 521 -5.79 -34.91 -1.42
CA SER A 521 -6.21 -35.39 -2.72
C SER A 521 -6.15 -34.26 -3.73
N LYS A 522 -6.39 -34.51 -5.01
CA LYS A 522 -6.38 -33.49 -6.07
C LYS A 522 -7.22 -32.27 -5.68
N ASN A 523 -6.60 -31.11 -5.65
CA ASN A 523 -7.21 -29.81 -5.28
C ASN A 523 -7.68 -29.69 -3.81
N HIS A 524 -7.39 -30.64 -2.93
CA HIS A 524 -7.79 -30.61 -1.52
C HIS A 524 -6.57 -30.52 -0.62
N HIS A 525 -6.47 -29.44 0.12
CA HIS A 525 -5.32 -29.13 0.95
C HIS A 525 -5.76 -28.90 2.39
N VAL A 526 -4.90 -29.28 3.32
CA VAL A 526 -5.13 -29.08 4.75
C VAL A 526 -3.89 -28.47 5.38
N MET A 527 -4.09 -27.67 6.43
CA MET A 527 -3.03 -27.14 7.27
C MET A 527 -3.42 -27.31 8.74
N ILE A 528 -2.44 -27.64 9.57
CA ILE A 528 -2.54 -27.63 11.02
C ILE A 528 -1.45 -26.69 11.53
N SER A 529 -1.82 -25.75 12.36
CA SER A 529 -0.93 -24.74 12.91
C SER A 529 -1.00 -24.71 14.43
N GLY A 530 0.10 -24.36 15.10
CA GLY A 530 0.09 -24.15 16.54
C GLY A 530 1.29 -23.37 17.03
N GLY A 531 1.09 -22.60 18.12
CA GLY A 531 2.13 -21.79 18.77
C GLY A 531 1.69 -20.35 19.06
N LEU A 532 2.66 -19.45 19.10
CA LEU A 532 2.43 -18.01 19.20
C LEU A 532 2.12 -17.48 17.80
N LEU A 533 0.82 -17.27 17.52
CA LEU A 533 0.33 -16.99 16.16
C LEU A 533 0.60 -15.55 15.74
N GLU A 534 0.46 -14.62 16.68
CA GLU A 534 0.69 -13.18 16.48
C GLU A 534 1.09 -12.50 17.80
N ASP A 535 1.24 -11.18 17.79
CA ASP A 535 1.62 -10.39 18.96
C ASP A 535 0.69 -10.62 20.17
N MET A 536 -0.62 -10.70 19.95
CA MET A 536 -1.64 -10.72 21.01
C MET A 536 -2.28 -12.09 21.24
N PHE A 537 -2.12 -13.06 20.33
CA PHE A 537 -2.77 -14.37 20.44
C PHE A 537 -1.82 -15.52 20.13
N ALA A 538 -1.94 -16.56 20.97
CA ALA A 538 -1.40 -17.89 20.76
C ALA A 538 -2.54 -18.87 20.53
N GLY A 539 -2.26 -20.06 20.02
CA GLY A 539 -3.30 -21.06 19.81
C GLY A 539 -2.88 -22.16 18.88
N TYR A 540 -3.86 -22.93 18.47
CA TYR A 540 -3.73 -23.97 17.47
C TYR A 540 -4.98 -24.03 16.62
N GLY A 541 -4.83 -24.50 15.38
CA GLY A 541 -5.96 -24.54 14.45
C GLY A 541 -5.74 -25.44 13.27
N PHE A 542 -6.80 -25.52 12.51
CA PHE A 542 -6.89 -26.31 11.31
C PHE A 542 -7.49 -25.48 10.19
N GLU A 543 -6.93 -25.60 8.97
CA GLU A 543 -7.47 -25.02 7.76
C GLU A 543 -7.66 -26.09 6.69
N TYR A 544 -8.73 -25.95 5.93
CA TYR A 544 -9.00 -26.71 4.72
C TYR A 544 -9.19 -25.76 3.55
N LEU A 545 -8.56 -26.08 2.42
CA LEU A 545 -8.65 -25.34 1.17
C LEU A 545 -8.95 -26.28 0.01
N TRP A 546 -10.01 -26.00 -0.71
CA TRP A 546 -10.24 -26.52 -2.04
C TRP A 546 -9.76 -25.48 -3.06
N PHE A 547 -8.72 -25.84 -3.82
CA PHE A 547 -8.05 -24.94 -4.74
C PHE A 547 -7.60 -25.66 -5.99
N ASN A 548 -8.06 -25.19 -7.16
CA ASN A 548 -7.54 -25.60 -8.46
C ASN A 548 -6.96 -24.33 -9.13
N PRO A 549 -5.64 -24.27 -9.40
CA PRO A 549 -5.00 -23.07 -9.95
C PRO A 549 -5.47 -22.69 -11.35
N LYS A 550 -6.18 -23.56 -12.06
CA LYS A 550 -6.85 -23.25 -13.34
C LYS A 550 -8.19 -22.55 -13.18
N ASN A 551 -8.78 -22.57 -12.00
CA ASN A 551 -10.03 -21.91 -11.72
C ASN A 551 -9.80 -20.48 -11.22
N SER A 552 -10.77 -19.62 -11.48
CA SER A 552 -10.80 -18.25 -10.90
C SER A 552 -11.32 -18.21 -9.47
N TYR A 553 -11.67 -19.34 -8.86
CA TYR A 553 -12.27 -19.40 -7.54
C TYR A 553 -11.71 -20.56 -6.71
N ALA A 554 -11.71 -20.34 -5.40
CA ALA A 554 -11.35 -21.33 -4.39
C ALA A 554 -12.30 -21.19 -3.19
N ALA A 555 -12.38 -22.21 -2.37
CA ALA A 555 -13.19 -22.20 -1.16
C ALA A 555 -12.46 -22.94 -0.04
N GLY A 556 -12.68 -22.51 1.19
CA GLY A 556 -12.06 -23.14 2.34
C GLY A 556 -12.76 -22.80 3.64
N PHE A 557 -12.30 -23.40 4.71
CA PHE A 557 -12.69 -23.02 6.05
C PHE A 557 -11.51 -23.13 7.00
N GLU A 558 -11.57 -22.35 8.07
CA GLU A 558 -10.58 -22.34 9.14
C GLU A 558 -11.27 -22.45 10.49
N LEU A 559 -10.58 -23.04 11.45
CA LEU A 559 -11.01 -23.15 12.85
C LEU A 559 -9.80 -23.07 13.77
N PHE A 560 -9.78 -22.09 14.68
CA PHE A 560 -8.68 -21.85 15.61
C PHE A 560 -9.21 -21.72 17.04
N ASP A 561 -8.59 -22.43 17.96
CA ASP A 561 -8.74 -22.21 19.39
C ASP A 561 -7.61 -21.31 19.84
N VAL A 562 -7.94 -20.07 20.25
CA VAL A 562 -7.00 -19.00 20.50
C VAL A 562 -7.05 -18.52 21.93
N TYR A 563 -5.88 -18.21 22.46
CA TYR A 563 -5.63 -17.77 23.82
C TYR A 563 -4.90 -16.42 23.79
N LYS A 564 -5.39 -15.46 24.56
CA LYS A 564 -4.74 -14.15 24.62
C LYS A 564 -3.41 -14.25 25.33
N ARG A 565 -2.37 -13.65 24.76
CA ARG A 565 -1.03 -13.57 25.34
C ARG A 565 -0.95 -12.39 26.31
N ASP A 566 -0.08 -12.48 27.31
CA ASP A 566 0.27 -11.32 28.12
C ASP A 566 0.94 -10.22 27.29
N ALA A 567 0.83 -9.00 27.77
CA ALA A 567 1.38 -7.83 27.07
C ALA A 567 2.90 -7.85 26.94
N ASP A 568 3.61 -8.66 27.76
CA ASP A 568 5.06 -8.88 27.64
C ASP A 568 5.47 -9.56 26.31
N MET A 569 4.48 -10.10 25.57
CA MET A 569 4.66 -10.82 24.31
C MET A 569 5.72 -11.94 24.39
N LEU A 570 5.85 -12.60 25.54
CA LEU A 570 6.67 -13.80 25.71
C LEU A 570 5.80 -15.06 25.65
N PHE A 571 5.84 -15.91 26.67
CA PHE A 571 5.13 -17.20 26.65
C PHE A 571 3.89 -17.24 27.56
N SER A 572 3.69 -16.20 28.37
CA SER A 572 2.56 -16.12 29.30
C SER A 572 1.24 -15.84 28.58
N LEU A 573 0.17 -16.41 29.11
CA LEU A 573 -1.19 -16.29 28.55
C LEU A 573 -2.12 -15.68 29.60
N GLN A 574 -3.10 -14.91 29.12
CA GLN A 574 -4.21 -14.37 29.90
C GLN A 574 -5.37 -15.38 29.95
N GLU A 575 -6.38 -15.07 30.76
CA GLU A 575 -7.56 -15.94 30.88
C GLU A 575 -8.49 -15.93 29.64
N TYR A 576 -8.37 -14.89 28.79
CA TYR A 576 -9.25 -14.79 27.61
C TYR A 576 -8.88 -15.83 26.56
N SER A 577 -9.88 -16.58 26.13
CA SER A 577 -9.79 -17.52 25.01
C SER A 577 -11.07 -17.51 24.20
N ASN A 578 -10.98 -17.86 22.94
CA ASN A 578 -12.14 -18.04 22.07
C ASN A 578 -11.83 -19.04 20.94
N VAL A 579 -12.88 -19.64 20.39
CA VAL A 579 -12.79 -20.47 19.18
C VAL A 579 -13.27 -19.65 18.01
N THR A 580 -12.36 -19.30 17.11
CA THR A 580 -12.70 -18.58 15.88
C THR A 580 -12.82 -19.53 14.70
N GLY A 581 -13.70 -19.23 13.76
CA GLY A 581 -13.82 -20.04 12.56
C GLY A 581 -14.56 -19.32 11.45
N HIS A 582 -14.05 -19.46 10.22
CA HIS A 582 -14.62 -18.79 9.06
C HIS A 582 -14.77 -19.73 7.88
N LEU A 583 -15.86 -19.57 7.15
CA LEU A 583 -16.02 -20.05 5.79
C LEU A 583 -15.48 -18.99 4.84
N ASN A 584 -14.56 -19.36 3.97
CA ASN A 584 -13.86 -18.46 3.06
C ASN A 584 -14.18 -18.84 1.61
N PHE A 585 -14.54 -17.84 0.81
CA PHE A 585 -14.68 -17.95 -0.62
C PHE A 585 -13.75 -16.94 -1.28
N TYR A 586 -12.96 -17.40 -2.27
CA TYR A 586 -11.95 -16.60 -2.98
C TYR A 586 -12.32 -16.52 -4.46
N TYR A 587 -12.17 -15.34 -5.04
CA TYR A 587 -12.39 -15.12 -6.45
C TYR A 587 -11.30 -14.22 -7.03
N ARG A 588 -10.71 -14.61 -8.16
CA ARG A 588 -9.72 -13.85 -8.91
C ARG A 588 -10.25 -13.47 -10.27
N ASN A 589 -10.31 -12.18 -10.58
CA ASN A 589 -10.68 -11.69 -11.88
C ASN A 589 -9.44 -11.34 -12.71
N TYR A 590 -9.29 -12.00 -13.86
CA TYR A 590 -8.22 -11.73 -14.84
C TYR A 590 -8.66 -10.79 -15.96
N GLY A 591 -9.87 -10.24 -15.92
CA GLY A 591 -10.45 -9.38 -16.96
C GLY A 591 -9.82 -7.98 -17.05
N VAL A 592 -10.56 -7.08 -17.69
CA VAL A 592 -10.12 -5.68 -17.91
C VAL A 592 -9.78 -4.94 -16.61
N ILE A 593 -10.48 -5.27 -15.53
CA ILE A 593 -10.22 -4.76 -14.18
C ILE A 593 -9.80 -5.95 -13.32
N PRO A 594 -8.49 -6.28 -13.27
CA PRO A 594 -8.02 -7.40 -12.46
C PRO A 594 -8.12 -7.07 -10.98
N PHE A 595 -8.69 -8.01 -10.21
CA PHE A 595 -8.77 -7.93 -8.75
C PHE A 595 -8.91 -9.32 -8.13
N ASP A 596 -8.55 -9.42 -6.87
CA ASP A 596 -8.82 -10.56 -6.01
C ASP A 596 -9.91 -10.17 -5.00
N ALA A 597 -10.86 -11.06 -4.75
CA ALA A 597 -11.88 -10.90 -3.73
C ALA A 597 -11.87 -12.08 -2.77
N LYS A 598 -11.99 -11.82 -1.47
CA LYS A 598 -12.22 -12.82 -0.44
C LYS A 598 -13.48 -12.43 0.33
N ILE A 599 -14.39 -13.38 0.49
CA ILE A 599 -15.55 -13.25 1.35
C ILE A 599 -15.37 -14.26 2.48
N SER A 600 -15.39 -13.77 3.71
CA SER A 600 -15.32 -14.59 4.92
C SER A 600 -16.59 -14.41 5.73
N TYR A 601 -17.12 -15.49 6.29
CA TYR A 601 -18.25 -15.46 7.20
C TYR A 601 -18.01 -16.43 8.36
N GLY A 602 -18.14 -15.94 9.59
CA GLY A 602 -17.89 -16.78 10.75
C GLY A 602 -17.78 -16.02 12.06
N GLU A 603 -17.17 -16.68 13.05
CA GLU A 603 -16.94 -16.15 14.38
C GLU A 603 -15.55 -15.52 14.50
N TYR A 604 -15.53 -14.28 14.96
CA TYR A 604 -14.32 -13.48 15.16
C TYR A 604 -13.78 -13.56 16.58
N LEU A 605 -12.63 -12.94 16.81
CA LEU A 605 -11.90 -12.95 18.10
C LEU A 605 -12.72 -12.47 19.30
N ALA A 606 -13.68 -11.59 19.11
CA ALA A 606 -14.55 -11.09 20.18
C ALA A 606 -15.79 -11.98 20.46
N GLY A 607 -15.91 -13.12 19.76
CA GLY A 607 -17.06 -14.00 19.86
C GLY A 607 -18.28 -13.51 19.06
N ASP A 608 -18.13 -12.45 18.27
CA ASP A 608 -19.15 -11.94 17.37
C ASP A 608 -19.16 -12.70 16.05
N ILE A 609 -20.35 -12.87 15.46
CA ILE A 609 -20.52 -13.50 14.15
C ILE A 609 -20.77 -12.41 13.11
N GLY A 610 -20.01 -12.47 12.04
CA GLY A 610 -20.08 -11.46 10.99
C GLY A 610 -19.52 -11.91 9.65
N GLY A 611 -19.45 -10.96 8.71
CA GLY A 611 -18.87 -11.18 7.40
C GLY A 611 -17.84 -10.11 7.04
N THR A 612 -16.77 -10.53 6.37
CA THR A 612 -15.74 -9.64 5.81
C THR A 612 -15.69 -9.79 4.30
N LEU A 613 -15.69 -8.67 3.60
CA LEU A 613 -15.35 -8.59 2.18
C LEU A 613 -14.00 -7.91 2.06
N GLU A 614 -13.03 -8.62 1.50
CA GLU A 614 -11.73 -8.08 1.13
C GLU A 614 -11.66 -8.01 -0.39
N VAL A 615 -11.24 -6.87 -0.92
CA VAL A 615 -10.94 -6.69 -2.34
C VAL A 615 -9.52 -6.17 -2.45
N SER A 616 -8.69 -6.89 -3.17
CA SER A 616 -7.28 -6.56 -3.34
C SER A 616 -6.87 -6.63 -4.81
N ARG A 617 -5.73 -6.07 -5.10
CA ARG A 617 -5.12 -6.16 -6.42
C ARG A 617 -3.65 -6.45 -6.28
N THR A 618 -3.19 -7.47 -6.95
CA THR A 618 -1.78 -7.81 -7.08
C THR A 618 -1.25 -7.30 -8.41
N PHE A 619 -0.18 -6.53 -8.38
CA PHE A 619 0.47 -6.01 -9.58
C PHE A 619 1.57 -6.96 -10.08
N LYS A 620 1.98 -6.81 -11.34
CA LYS A 620 3.02 -7.66 -11.97
C LYS A 620 4.38 -7.57 -11.29
N ASN A 621 4.64 -6.51 -10.55
CA ASN A 621 5.84 -6.33 -9.73
C ASN A 621 5.73 -6.97 -8.32
N GLY A 622 4.59 -7.59 -7.98
CA GLY A 622 4.33 -8.24 -6.70
C GLY A 622 3.84 -7.31 -5.59
N ALA A 623 3.57 -6.04 -5.90
CA ALA A 623 3.00 -5.09 -4.95
C ALA A 623 1.48 -5.26 -4.84
#